data_c29f416e0d1da6cc18ab9cd1974ae3c3
#
_entry.id   c29f416e0d1da6cc18ab9cd1974ae3c3
#
_cell.length_a   1.000
_cell.length_b   1.000
_cell.length_c   1.000
_cell.angle_alpha   90.00
_cell.angle_beta   90.00
_cell.angle_gamma   90.00
#
_symmetry.space_group_name_H-M   'P 1'
#
loop_
_entity.id
_entity.type
_entity.pdbx_description
1 polymer ?
#
loop_
_entity_poly.entity_id
_entity_poly.type
_entity_poly.pdbx_seq_one_letter_code
_entity_poly.pdbx_strand_id
1 'polypeptide(L)'
;LMLEDQLAVNLSSSVSNGATSFDTYTASDSFRTLNQFYGGEFGMIEKWWRDRWSLQVLGKFALGATTVSTRINGVTTATTSAGITSTFPGGVLAQPTNPGNERSLFAAAGEFGVTADYAIWSQFRLSVGYSLIYWTTVGRVTDQIDPSVNPQQFGGGTITSGPLEPSFNLWTTGFLAQGINAGLEYQF
;
A
#
# COMPACT_ATOMS: atom_id res chain seq x y z
N LEU A 1 -10.03 3.33 -10.32
CA LEU A 1 -8.65 3.34 -9.81
C LEU A 1 -8.41 2.11 -8.93
N MET A 2 -7.19 1.62 -8.94
CA MET A 2 -6.78 0.50 -8.09
C MET A 2 -5.36 0.76 -7.57
N LEU A 3 -5.16 0.54 -6.27
CA LEU A 3 -3.86 0.64 -5.61
C LEU A 3 -3.68 -0.55 -4.66
N GLU A 4 -2.58 -1.27 -4.83
CA GLU A 4 -2.20 -2.36 -3.94
C GLU A 4 -0.87 -2.01 -3.25
N ASP A 5 -0.80 -2.30 -1.94
CA ASP A 5 0.38 -2.08 -1.11
C ASP A 5 0.64 -3.34 -0.28
N GLN A 6 1.90 -3.77 -0.17
CA GLN A 6 2.30 -4.96 0.56
C GLN A 6 3.55 -4.70 1.39
N LEU A 7 3.58 -5.27 2.59
CA LEU A 7 4.75 -5.27 3.48
C LEU A 7 4.92 -6.66 4.10
N ALA A 8 6.15 -7.15 4.11
CA ALA A 8 6.52 -8.35 4.86
C ALA A 8 7.62 -8.01 5.88
N VAL A 9 7.47 -8.52 7.10
CA VAL A 9 8.43 -8.37 8.18
C VAL A 9 8.87 -9.74 8.63
N ASN A 10 10.18 -9.99 8.63
CA ASN A 10 10.76 -11.25 9.09
C ASN A 10 11.68 -10.97 10.29
N LEU A 11 11.44 -11.69 11.37
CA LEU A 11 12.17 -11.59 12.62
C LEU A 11 12.78 -12.93 12.95
N SER A 12 14.00 -12.94 13.47
CA SER A 12 14.66 -14.15 13.96
C SER A 12 15.29 -13.86 15.32
N SER A 13 15.08 -14.77 16.26
CA SER A 13 15.65 -14.70 17.60
C SER A 13 16.17 -16.07 18.02
N SER A 14 17.26 -16.09 18.77
CA SER A 14 17.81 -17.32 19.35
C SER A 14 17.89 -17.17 20.87
N VAL A 15 17.36 -18.14 21.57
CA VAL A 15 17.37 -18.19 23.04
C VAL A 15 18.28 -19.30 23.48
N SER A 16 19.26 -18.99 24.37
CA SER A 16 20.16 -20.00 24.92
C SER A 16 19.48 -20.81 26.04
N ASN A 17 19.45 -22.11 25.89
CA ASN A 17 18.99 -23.08 26.90
C ASN A 17 20.18 -23.75 27.61
N GLY A 18 21.12 -22.97 28.09
CA GLY A 18 22.37 -23.44 28.71
C GLY A 18 23.61 -23.06 27.88
N ALA A 19 24.78 -23.58 28.25
CA ALA A 19 26.06 -23.09 27.70
C ALA A 19 26.29 -23.42 26.23
N THR A 20 25.54 -24.35 25.60
CA THR A 20 25.80 -24.85 24.23
C THR A 20 24.55 -25.16 23.41
N SER A 21 23.33 -24.93 23.92
CA SER A 21 22.09 -25.22 23.19
C SER A 21 21.27 -23.95 22.99
N PHE A 22 20.74 -23.80 21.78
CA PHE A 22 19.93 -22.64 21.41
C PHE A 22 18.62 -23.11 20.79
N ASP A 23 17.51 -22.52 21.24
CA ASP A 23 16.23 -22.61 20.55
C ASP A 23 16.11 -21.40 19.62
N THR A 24 15.71 -21.63 18.38
CA THR A 24 15.57 -20.57 17.37
C THR A 24 14.09 -20.32 17.10
N TYR A 25 13.70 -19.07 17.13
CA TYR A 25 12.37 -18.59 16.78
C TYR A 25 12.46 -17.70 15.55
N THR A 26 11.64 -18.00 14.54
CA THR A 26 11.48 -17.15 13.37
C THR A 26 10.01 -16.77 13.25
N ALA A 27 9.73 -15.48 13.12
CA ALA A 27 8.40 -14.96 12.88
C ALA A 27 8.37 -14.25 11.52
N SER A 28 7.33 -14.50 10.74
CA SER A 28 7.07 -13.83 9.47
C SER A 28 5.69 -13.22 9.50
N ASP A 29 5.60 -11.92 9.31
CA ASP A 29 4.38 -11.13 9.26
C ASP A 29 4.19 -10.59 7.85
N SER A 30 2.99 -10.69 7.31
CA SER A 30 2.61 -10.21 5.98
C SER A 30 1.36 -9.36 6.07
N PHE A 31 1.44 -8.16 5.53
CA PHE A 31 0.38 -7.18 5.47
C PHE A 31 0.12 -6.83 4.02
N ARG A 32 -1.15 -6.82 3.60
CA ARG A 32 -1.56 -6.42 2.26
C ARG A 32 -2.80 -5.57 2.32
N THR A 33 -2.80 -4.47 1.59
CA THR A 33 -3.95 -3.60 1.43
C THR A 33 -4.25 -3.42 -0.05
N LEU A 34 -5.51 -3.66 -0.43
CA LEU A 34 -6.03 -3.46 -1.77
C LEU A 34 -7.11 -2.38 -1.72
N ASN A 35 -6.92 -1.32 -2.49
CA ASN A 35 -7.85 -0.22 -2.63
C ASN A 35 -8.45 -0.25 -4.02
N GLN A 36 -9.79 -0.27 -4.12
CA GLN A 36 -10.52 -0.25 -5.38
C GLN A 36 -11.55 0.87 -5.35
N PHE A 37 -11.42 1.85 -6.23
CA PHE A 37 -12.35 2.94 -6.37
C PHE A 37 -13.34 2.67 -7.49
N TYR A 38 -14.62 2.84 -7.17
CA TYR A 38 -15.75 2.78 -8.09
C TYR A 38 -16.57 4.06 -7.98
N GLY A 39 -16.83 4.74 -9.10
CA GLY A 39 -17.57 5.98 -9.08
C GLY A 39 -17.82 6.55 -10.46
N GLY A 40 -18.55 7.66 -10.49
CA GLY A 40 -18.76 8.47 -11.67
C GLY A 40 -17.61 9.48 -11.83
N GLU A 41 -17.13 9.67 -13.06
CA GLU A 41 -16.08 10.62 -13.43
C GLU A 41 -16.63 11.66 -14.39
N PHE A 42 -16.24 12.90 -14.16
CA PHE A 42 -16.40 14.00 -15.10
C PHE A 42 -15.02 14.59 -15.40
N GLY A 43 -14.73 14.83 -16.68
CA GLY A 43 -13.46 15.39 -17.10
C GLY A 43 -13.59 16.36 -18.24
N MET A 44 -12.63 17.27 -18.34
CA MET A 44 -12.49 18.24 -19.39
C MET A 44 -11.04 18.30 -19.87
N ILE A 45 -10.87 18.44 -21.17
CA ILE A 45 -9.58 18.69 -21.81
C ILE A 45 -9.73 19.96 -22.65
N GLU A 46 -8.84 20.90 -22.42
CA GLU A 46 -8.70 22.09 -23.23
C GLU A 46 -7.33 22.12 -23.89
N LYS A 47 -7.28 22.51 -25.15
CA LYS A 47 -6.04 22.63 -25.93
C LYS A 47 -5.99 23.92 -26.68
N TRP A 48 -4.94 24.70 -26.46
CA TRP A 48 -4.67 25.97 -27.12
C TRP A 48 -3.47 25.82 -28.04
N TRP A 49 -3.50 26.49 -29.19
CA TRP A 49 -2.42 26.51 -30.18
C TRP A 49 -2.03 27.96 -30.45
N ARG A 50 -0.74 28.21 -30.50
CA ARG A 50 -0.17 29.44 -30.93
C ARG A 50 1.15 29.22 -31.67
N ASP A 51 1.17 29.44 -32.97
CA ASP A 51 2.33 29.23 -33.85
C ASP A 51 2.87 27.80 -33.73
N ARG A 52 4.06 27.65 -33.13
CA ARG A 52 4.73 26.35 -32.91
C ARG A 52 4.42 25.71 -31.53
N TRP A 53 3.66 26.40 -30.70
CA TRP A 53 3.32 25.96 -29.38
C TRP A 53 1.92 25.41 -29.29
N SER A 54 1.73 24.34 -28.54
CA SER A 54 0.43 23.99 -28.02
C SER A 54 0.49 23.69 -26.51
N LEU A 55 -0.57 24.04 -25.82
CA LEU A 55 -0.74 23.81 -24.41
C LEU A 55 -2.03 23.02 -24.22
N GLN A 56 -1.95 21.87 -23.57
CA GLN A 56 -3.09 21.07 -23.21
C GLN A 56 -3.23 21.04 -21.69
N VAL A 57 -4.43 21.27 -21.20
CA VAL A 57 -4.79 21.13 -19.80
C VAL A 57 -5.89 20.08 -19.66
N LEU A 58 -5.68 19.12 -18.78
CA LEU A 58 -6.61 18.07 -18.41
C LEU A 58 -7.06 18.30 -16.97
N GLY A 59 -8.36 18.24 -16.73
CA GLY A 59 -8.93 18.17 -15.40
C GLY A 59 -9.98 17.07 -15.36
N LYS A 60 -9.89 16.18 -14.35
CA LYS A 60 -10.89 15.15 -14.08
C LYS A 60 -11.23 15.14 -12.60
N PHE A 61 -12.48 14.84 -12.31
CA PHE A 61 -12.99 14.70 -10.96
C PHE A 61 -13.95 13.53 -10.90
N ALA A 62 -13.78 12.67 -9.90
CA ALA A 62 -14.63 11.50 -9.68
C ALA A 62 -15.14 11.46 -8.25
N LEU A 63 -16.41 11.05 -8.11
CA LEU A 63 -17.04 10.77 -6.83
C LEU A 63 -17.55 9.34 -6.79
N GLY A 64 -17.38 8.68 -5.65
CA GLY A 64 -17.78 7.29 -5.52
C GLY A 64 -17.43 6.69 -4.18
N ALA A 65 -17.04 5.43 -4.18
CA ALA A 65 -16.62 4.69 -3.01
C ALA A 65 -15.29 3.98 -3.26
N THR A 66 -14.44 3.95 -2.25
CA THR A 66 -13.27 3.08 -2.20
C THR A 66 -13.58 1.87 -1.35
N THR A 67 -13.45 0.67 -1.91
CA THR A 67 -13.39 -0.56 -1.15
C THR A 67 -11.94 -0.80 -0.74
N VAL A 68 -11.69 -0.78 0.56
CA VAL A 68 -10.39 -1.06 1.18
C VAL A 68 -10.43 -2.46 1.75
N SER A 69 -9.65 -3.38 1.21
CA SER A 69 -9.51 -4.76 1.69
C SER A 69 -8.12 -4.94 2.27
N THR A 70 -8.04 -5.21 3.57
CA THR A 70 -6.78 -5.45 4.29
C THR A 70 -6.70 -6.91 4.70
N ARG A 71 -5.54 -7.53 4.47
CA ARG A 71 -5.21 -8.88 4.90
C ARG A 71 -3.94 -8.87 5.73
N ILE A 72 -4.01 -9.53 6.88
CA ILE A 72 -2.91 -9.63 7.84
C ILE A 72 -2.70 -11.11 8.14
N ASN A 73 -1.50 -11.62 7.88
CA ASN A 73 -1.16 -13.02 8.11
C ASN A 73 0.21 -13.10 8.78
N GLY A 74 0.33 -13.96 9.77
CA GLY A 74 1.58 -14.22 10.45
C GLY A 74 1.80 -15.71 10.69
N VAL A 75 3.06 -16.10 10.79
CA VAL A 75 3.48 -17.43 11.15
C VAL A 75 4.75 -17.36 12.01
N THR A 76 4.78 -18.17 13.07
CA THR A 76 5.97 -18.34 13.91
C THR A 76 6.44 -19.80 13.83
N THR A 77 7.73 -19.98 13.59
CA THR A 77 8.38 -21.29 13.60
C THR A 77 9.37 -21.34 14.76
N ALA A 78 9.25 -22.32 15.62
CA ALA A 78 10.17 -22.61 16.72
C ALA A 78 10.94 -23.88 16.41
N THR A 79 12.28 -23.81 16.46
CA THR A 79 13.16 -24.96 16.31
C THR A 79 13.98 -25.14 17.57
N THR A 80 13.80 -26.28 18.23
CA THR A 80 14.53 -26.62 19.46
C THR A 80 15.98 -26.97 19.15
N SER A 81 16.83 -26.92 20.14
CA SER A 81 18.23 -27.36 20.07
C SER A 81 18.38 -28.84 19.64
N ALA A 82 17.35 -29.69 19.83
CA ALA A 82 17.28 -31.07 19.35
C ALA A 82 16.87 -31.17 17.85
N GLY A 83 16.65 -30.05 17.16
CA GLY A 83 16.24 -30.00 15.74
C GLY A 83 14.75 -30.25 15.52
N ILE A 84 13.92 -30.25 16.55
CA ILE A 84 12.47 -30.40 16.41
C ILE A 84 11.88 -29.04 16.06
N THR A 85 11.16 -28.98 14.93
CA THR A 85 10.51 -27.76 14.42
C THR A 85 9.00 -27.83 14.61
N SER A 86 8.42 -26.77 15.17
CA SER A 86 6.99 -26.57 15.35
C SER A 86 6.58 -25.24 14.71
N THR A 87 5.41 -25.22 14.07
CA THR A 87 4.87 -24.02 13.42
C THR A 87 3.57 -23.62 14.09
N PHE A 88 3.43 -22.34 14.39
CA PHE A 88 2.27 -21.75 15.06
C PHE A 88 1.67 -20.64 14.18
N PRO A 89 0.33 -20.48 14.14
CA PRO A 89 -0.30 -19.36 13.50
C PRO A 89 -0.01 -18.07 14.30
N GLY A 90 0.21 -16.96 13.57
CA GLY A 90 0.59 -15.67 14.14
C GLY A 90 2.08 -15.44 14.16
N GLY A 91 2.46 -14.21 13.86
CA GLY A 91 3.82 -13.69 13.97
C GLY A 91 3.97 -12.79 15.19
N VAL A 92 4.71 -11.71 15.07
CA VAL A 92 4.87 -10.71 16.14
C VAL A 92 3.81 -9.62 16.02
N LEU A 93 3.62 -9.06 14.83
CA LEU A 93 2.69 -7.98 14.54
C LEU A 93 1.41 -8.45 13.84
N ALA A 94 1.40 -9.67 13.32
CA ALA A 94 0.28 -10.28 12.62
C ALA A 94 -0.25 -11.48 13.41
N GLN A 95 -1.29 -11.27 14.20
CA GLN A 95 -1.90 -12.31 15.03
C GLN A 95 -3.19 -12.86 14.39
N PRO A 96 -3.56 -14.15 14.65
CA PRO A 96 -4.79 -14.75 14.12
C PRO A 96 -6.07 -14.03 14.56
N THR A 97 -6.00 -13.32 15.69
CA THR A 97 -7.08 -12.48 16.22
C THR A 97 -7.32 -11.20 15.40
N ASN A 98 -6.42 -10.91 14.47
CA ASN A 98 -6.42 -9.70 13.65
C ASN A 98 -6.20 -10.01 12.15
N PRO A 99 -7.12 -10.72 11.48
CA PRO A 99 -6.92 -11.17 10.08
C PRO A 99 -7.06 -10.07 9.04
N GLY A 100 -7.38 -8.84 9.46
CA GLY A 100 -7.74 -7.75 8.56
C GLY A 100 -9.24 -7.64 8.34
N ASN A 101 -9.65 -6.70 7.48
CA ASN A 101 -11.06 -6.40 7.21
C ASN A 101 -11.23 -5.81 5.80
N GLU A 102 -12.50 -5.76 5.35
CA GLU A 102 -12.91 -5.09 4.14
C GLU A 102 -13.99 -4.06 4.44
N ARG A 103 -13.83 -2.84 3.93
CA ARG A 103 -14.81 -1.75 4.07
C ARG A 103 -14.90 -0.93 2.80
N SER A 104 -16.13 -0.51 2.48
CA SER A 104 -16.38 0.51 1.45
C SER A 104 -16.67 1.85 2.12
N LEU A 105 -15.91 2.87 1.71
CA LEU A 105 -15.97 4.23 2.26
C LEU A 105 -16.19 5.22 1.12
N PHE A 106 -16.93 6.29 1.38
CA PHE A 106 -17.07 7.39 0.41
C PHE A 106 -15.69 7.96 0.07
N ALA A 107 -15.47 8.22 -1.21
CA ALA A 107 -14.21 8.74 -1.70
C ALA A 107 -14.39 9.67 -2.90
N ALA A 108 -13.44 10.57 -3.07
CA ALA A 108 -13.28 11.40 -4.25
C ALA A 108 -11.89 11.18 -4.84
N ALA A 109 -11.77 11.30 -6.16
CA ALA A 109 -10.50 11.29 -6.86
C ALA A 109 -10.45 12.45 -7.85
N GLY A 110 -9.28 13.03 -8.05
CA GLY A 110 -9.04 14.10 -9.01
C GLY A 110 -7.77 13.83 -9.80
N GLU A 111 -7.78 14.19 -11.08
CA GLU A 111 -6.61 14.19 -11.95
C GLU A 111 -6.46 15.57 -12.58
N PHE A 112 -5.25 16.09 -12.54
CA PHE A 112 -4.87 17.31 -13.21
C PHE A 112 -3.62 17.05 -14.06
N GLY A 113 -3.63 17.54 -15.29
CA GLY A 113 -2.51 17.40 -16.21
C GLY A 113 -2.30 18.67 -17.03
N VAL A 114 -1.04 19.01 -17.26
CA VAL A 114 -0.64 20.08 -18.19
C VAL A 114 0.44 19.52 -19.09
N THR A 115 0.29 19.71 -20.41
CA THR A 115 1.29 19.32 -21.40
C THR A 115 1.53 20.47 -22.35
N ALA A 116 2.79 20.86 -22.50
CA ALA A 116 3.24 21.84 -23.48
C ALA A 116 3.99 21.12 -24.61
N ASP A 117 3.59 21.39 -25.83
CA ASP A 117 4.25 20.86 -27.02
C ASP A 117 4.89 22.01 -27.81
N TYR A 118 6.05 21.74 -28.41
CA TYR A 118 6.75 22.66 -29.30
C TYR A 118 7.12 21.97 -30.62
N ALA A 119 6.63 22.47 -31.73
CA ALA A 119 7.00 22.01 -33.07
C ALA A 119 8.36 22.59 -33.47
N ILE A 120 9.40 21.76 -33.38
CA ILE A 120 10.78 22.13 -33.78
C ILE A 120 10.82 22.31 -35.29
N TRP A 121 10.28 21.32 -36.03
CA TRP A 121 10.06 21.32 -37.48
C TRP A 121 8.66 20.77 -37.78
N SER A 122 8.27 20.78 -39.06
CA SER A 122 6.97 20.22 -39.47
C SER A 122 6.76 18.76 -39.10
N GLN A 123 7.84 18.01 -38.95
CA GLN A 123 7.84 16.59 -38.66
C GLN A 123 8.26 16.24 -37.21
N PHE A 124 8.86 17.20 -36.47
CA PHE A 124 9.36 16.95 -35.11
C PHE A 124 8.64 17.81 -34.08
N ARG A 125 8.12 17.16 -33.02
CA ARG A 125 7.49 17.80 -31.90
C ARG A 125 8.13 17.32 -30.59
N LEU A 126 8.46 18.27 -29.73
CA LEU A 126 8.87 18.03 -28.34
C LEU A 126 7.67 18.28 -27.44
N SER A 127 7.42 17.37 -26.51
CA SER A 127 6.39 17.49 -25.48
C SER A 127 6.99 17.40 -24.09
N VAL A 128 6.51 18.26 -23.17
CA VAL A 128 6.82 18.21 -21.74
C VAL A 128 5.51 18.38 -20.98
N GLY A 129 5.27 17.48 -20.04
CA GLY A 129 4.04 17.51 -19.27
C GLY A 129 4.28 17.25 -17.78
N TYR A 130 3.28 17.62 -17.00
CA TYR A 130 3.15 17.34 -15.58
C TYR A 130 1.76 16.79 -15.31
N SER A 131 1.68 15.75 -14.49
CA SER A 131 0.43 15.14 -14.07
C SER A 131 0.40 14.95 -12.57
N LEU A 132 -0.79 15.06 -12.00
CA LEU A 132 -1.07 14.91 -10.58
C LEU A 132 -2.39 14.17 -10.44
N ILE A 133 -2.39 13.14 -9.58
CA ILE A 133 -3.59 12.40 -9.19
C ILE A 133 -3.70 12.48 -7.68
N TYR A 134 -4.88 12.83 -7.19
CA TYR A 134 -5.21 12.83 -5.77
C TYR A 134 -6.42 11.95 -5.51
N TRP A 135 -6.34 11.10 -4.48
CA TRP A 135 -7.40 10.18 -4.07
C TRP A 135 -7.59 10.29 -2.55
N THR A 136 -8.80 10.64 -2.08
CA THR A 136 -9.03 11.04 -0.68
C THR A 136 -8.98 9.92 0.33
N THR A 137 -9.35 8.69 -0.06
CA THR A 137 -9.61 7.60 0.87
C THR A 137 -8.90 6.34 0.43
N VAL A 138 -7.69 6.15 0.94
CA VAL A 138 -6.80 5.03 0.64
C VAL A 138 -6.29 4.44 1.95
N GLY A 139 -6.42 3.13 2.13
CA GLY A 139 -5.76 2.40 3.19
C GLY A 139 -4.32 2.07 2.78
N ARG A 140 -3.34 2.48 3.60
CA ARG A 140 -1.92 2.16 3.41
C ARG A 140 -1.56 1.02 4.36
N VAL A 141 -0.71 0.12 3.92
CA VAL A 141 -0.24 -1.01 4.76
C VAL A 141 0.38 -0.52 6.06
N THR A 142 1.21 0.51 5.99
CA THR A 142 1.91 1.07 7.16
C THR A 142 0.96 1.62 8.22
N ASP A 143 -0.20 2.14 7.81
CA ASP A 143 -1.20 2.72 8.71
C ASP A 143 -2.06 1.64 9.41
N GLN A 144 -1.98 0.38 8.94
CA GLN A 144 -2.73 -0.75 9.50
C GLN A 144 -1.93 -1.55 10.53
N ILE A 145 -0.64 -1.24 10.72
CA ILE A 145 0.22 -1.95 11.66
C ILE A 145 0.08 -1.34 13.05
N ASP A 146 -0.43 -2.14 13.98
CA ASP A 146 -0.39 -1.79 15.39
C ASP A 146 0.93 -2.31 16.00
N PRO A 147 1.80 -1.42 16.49
CA PRO A 147 3.06 -1.81 17.12
C PRO A 147 2.90 -2.34 18.54
N SER A 148 1.70 -2.25 19.12
CA SER A 148 1.42 -2.80 20.44
C SER A 148 1.34 -4.32 20.36
N VAL A 149 2.03 -5.01 21.24
CA VAL A 149 2.06 -6.48 21.25
C VAL A 149 1.81 -7.02 22.64
N ASN A 150 1.00 -8.08 22.73
CA ASN A 150 0.85 -8.85 23.96
C ASN A 150 1.74 -10.10 23.87
N PRO A 151 2.85 -10.19 24.66
CA PRO A 151 3.79 -11.32 24.58
C PRO A 151 3.16 -12.69 24.84
N GLN A 152 2.00 -12.75 25.50
CA GLN A 152 1.30 -14.01 25.75
C GLN A 152 0.67 -14.63 24.50
N GLN A 153 0.55 -13.86 23.40
CA GLN A 153 0.02 -14.35 22.13
C GLN A 153 1.07 -15.04 21.25
N PHE A 154 2.36 -14.92 21.58
CA PHE A 154 3.42 -15.50 20.76
C PHE A 154 3.45 -17.04 20.85
N GLY A 155 3.71 -17.67 19.68
CA GLY A 155 3.82 -19.12 19.59
C GLY A 155 2.55 -19.89 19.93
N GLY A 156 1.37 -19.31 19.75
CA GLY A 156 0.09 -19.95 20.05
C GLY A 156 -0.23 -20.01 21.55
N GLY A 157 0.37 -19.15 22.35
CA GLY A 157 0.14 -19.07 23.79
C GLY A 157 -1.32 -18.73 24.15
N THR A 158 -1.77 -19.16 25.32
CA THR A 158 -3.09 -18.81 25.86
C THR A 158 -3.01 -17.46 26.56
N ILE A 159 -3.85 -16.52 26.14
CA ILE A 159 -3.93 -15.20 26.77
C ILE A 159 -4.62 -15.34 28.12
N THR A 160 -3.90 -15.06 29.20
CA THR A 160 -4.43 -15.08 30.58
C THR A 160 -4.61 -13.66 31.15
N SER A 161 -3.98 -12.66 30.54
CA SER A 161 -4.08 -11.25 30.96
C SER A 161 -3.71 -10.27 29.82
N GLY A 162 -4.20 -9.04 29.97
CA GLY A 162 -3.94 -7.97 29.02
C GLY A 162 -4.88 -7.97 27.80
N PRO A 163 -4.81 -6.92 26.98
CA PRO A 163 -5.62 -6.78 25.77
C PRO A 163 -5.17 -7.73 24.66
N LEU A 164 -6.09 -7.97 23.70
CA LEU A 164 -5.76 -8.63 22.43
C LEU A 164 -5.01 -7.65 21.54
N GLU A 165 -3.69 -7.71 21.54
CA GLU A 165 -2.82 -6.85 20.74
C GLU A 165 -1.79 -7.67 19.97
N PRO A 166 -1.49 -7.29 18.70
CA PRO A 166 -1.97 -6.10 17.98
C PRO A 166 -3.47 -6.14 17.67
N SER A 167 -4.09 -4.96 17.70
CA SER A 167 -5.49 -4.75 17.32
C SER A 167 -5.58 -4.20 15.89
N PHE A 168 -6.71 -4.46 15.21
CA PHE A 168 -6.95 -3.90 13.88
C PHE A 168 -7.89 -2.70 13.93
N ASN A 169 -7.39 -1.57 13.43
CA ASN A 169 -8.20 -0.39 13.16
C ASN A 169 -7.95 0.06 11.72
N LEU A 170 -9.00 0.12 10.91
CA LEU A 170 -8.86 0.59 9.55
C LEU A 170 -8.64 2.11 9.54
N TRP A 171 -7.42 2.52 9.19
CA TRP A 171 -7.05 3.90 8.92
C TRP A 171 -6.97 4.15 7.43
N THR A 172 -7.45 5.31 7.00
CA THR A 172 -7.37 5.76 5.61
C THR A 172 -6.82 7.17 5.54
N THR A 173 -6.00 7.42 4.52
CA THR A 173 -5.34 8.70 4.26
C THR A 173 -5.53 9.12 2.81
N GLY A 174 -5.18 10.37 2.48
CA GLY A 174 -5.11 10.81 1.10
C GLY A 174 -3.89 10.23 0.39
N PHE A 175 -4.06 9.85 -0.86
CA PHE A 175 -2.99 9.41 -1.74
C PHE A 175 -2.74 10.46 -2.82
N LEU A 176 -1.49 10.87 -2.97
CA LEU A 176 -1.04 11.79 -4.01
C LEU A 176 0.00 11.11 -4.88
N ALA A 177 -0.23 11.09 -6.19
CA ALA A 177 0.76 10.71 -7.18
C ALA A 177 1.00 11.88 -8.13
N GLN A 178 2.26 12.13 -8.47
CA GLN A 178 2.62 13.19 -9.40
C GLN A 178 3.80 12.75 -10.27
N GLY A 179 3.89 13.30 -11.47
CA GLY A 179 4.95 12.94 -12.39
C GLY A 179 5.19 13.99 -13.45
N ILE A 180 6.42 14.01 -13.96
CA ILE A 180 6.82 14.76 -15.13
C ILE A 180 7.00 13.77 -16.28
N ASN A 181 6.51 14.12 -17.44
CA ASN A 181 6.72 13.36 -18.68
C ASN A 181 7.41 14.23 -19.73
N ALA A 182 8.22 13.61 -20.58
CA ALA A 182 8.80 14.25 -21.75
C ALA A 182 8.75 13.27 -22.92
N GLY A 183 8.47 13.78 -24.10
CA GLY A 183 8.34 12.97 -25.30
C GLY A 183 8.85 13.68 -26.55
N LEU A 184 9.24 12.86 -27.54
CA LEU A 184 9.55 13.32 -28.90
C LEU A 184 8.62 12.58 -29.86
N GLU A 185 7.96 13.31 -30.71
CA GLU A 185 7.09 12.77 -31.77
C GLU A 185 7.69 13.11 -33.13
N TYR A 186 7.76 12.11 -34.01
CA TYR A 186 8.14 12.27 -35.40
C TYR A 186 6.98 11.83 -36.30
N GLN A 187 6.55 12.69 -37.18
CA GLN A 187 5.51 12.43 -38.20
C GLN A 187 6.19 12.30 -39.57
N PHE A 188 6.01 11.18 -40.21
CA PHE A 188 6.51 10.86 -41.54
C PHE A 188 5.40 10.82 -42.59
#